data_0baac73f7c2bc2b729afa5253e9e3a93
#
_entry.id   0baac73f7c2bc2b729afa5253e9e3a93
#
_cell.length_a   1.000
_cell.length_b   1.000
_cell.length_c   1.000
_cell.angle_alpha   90.00
_cell.angle_beta   90.00
_cell.angle_gamma   90.00
#
_symmetry.space_group_name_H-M   'P 1'
#
loop_
_entity.id
_entity.type
_entity.pdbx_description
1 polymer ?
#
loop_
_entity_poly.entity_id
_entity_poly.type
_entity_poly.pdbx_seq_one_letter_code
_entity_poly.pdbx_strand_id
1 'polypeptide(L)'
;AMTTLPATTQKKLGLVIDLDICVGCHACAVNCKEWNSGGHAAPLTDLDAYGAKPDGVWFNRIHTFEAGEGAAGRTVHFPKSCLHCAQPACVTVCPTGASFKRAADGIVLVDESKCIGCKLCSWACPYGAREFDTAEGVMKKCTLCIDRIYNETFAPEDRVPACVAS
;
A
#
# COMPACT_ATOMS: atom_id res chain seq x y z
N ALA A 1 -12.44 -20.11 10.09
CA ALA A 1 -11.32 -20.11 11.04
C ALA A 1 -10.61 -18.75 10.93
N MET A 2 -10.44 -18.06 12.03
CA MET A 2 -9.67 -16.81 12.03
C MET A 2 -8.23 -17.11 11.62
N THR A 3 -7.66 -16.26 10.77
CA THR A 3 -6.28 -16.40 10.34
C THR A 3 -5.36 -16.13 11.52
N THR A 4 -4.51 -17.08 11.86
CA THR A 4 -3.52 -16.93 12.91
C THR A 4 -2.34 -16.11 12.42
N LEU A 5 -1.88 -15.16 13.25
CA LEU A 5 -0.67 -14.40 12.97
C LEU A 5 0.57 -15.25 13.31
N PRO A 6 1.69 -15.12 12.56
CA PRO A 6 2.95 -15.74 12.97
C PRO A 6 3.41 -15.19 14.31
N ALA A 7 3.89 -16.06 15.20
CA ALA A 7 4.35 -15.66 16.53
C ALA A 7 5.56 -14.73 16.47
N THR A 8 6.46 -14.96 15.51
CA THR A 8 7.63 -14.12 15.24
C THR A 8 7.86 -14.00 13.74
N THR A 9 8.55 -12.94 13.33
CA THR A 9 9.03 -12.79 11.94
C THR A 9 10.55 -12.86 11.94
N GLN A 10 11.13 -13.49 10.92
CA GLN A 10 12.59 -13.63 10.79
C GLN A 10 13.29 -12.29 10.59
N LYS A 11 12.69 -11.41 9.81
CA LYS A 11 13.07 -10.02 9.63
C LYS A 11 11.83 -9.14 9.56
N LYS A 12 12.01 -7.85 9.71
CA LYS A 12 10.93 -6.87 9.53
C LYS A 12 11.38 -5.82 8.52
N LEU A 13 10.64 -5.71 7.45
CA LEU A 13 10.81 -4.65 6.47
C LEU A 13 9.91 -3.47 6.80
N GLY A 14 10.38 -2.27 6.53
CA GLY A 14 9.64 -1.02 6.69
C GLY A 14 10.00 -0.03 5.61
N LEU A 15 9.12 0.95 5.43
CA LEU A 15 9.34 2.10 4.57
C LEU A 15 9.54 3.32 5.44
N VAL A 16 10.67 4.02 5.26
CA VAL A 16 10.94 5.29 5.93
C VAL A 16 10.56 6.41 4.98
N ILE A 17 9.77 7.35 5.46
CA ILE A 17 9.32 8.52 4.71
C ILE A 17 9.74 9.74 5.51
N ASP A 18 10.63 10.56 4.94
CA ASP A 18 11.05 11.82 5.53
C ASP A 18 10.09 12.92 5.11
N LEU A 19 9.28 13.40 6.05
CA LEU A 19 8.26 14.41 5.80
C LEU A 19 8.84 15.82 5.66
N ASP A 20 10.05 16.05 6.14
CA ASP A 20 10.71 17.35 5.98
C ASP A 20 11.29 17.55 4.56
N ILE A 21 11.54 16.43 3.86
CA ILE A 21 12.00 16.42 2.46
C ILE A 21 10.83 16.35 1.47
N CYS A 22 9.70 15.79 1.89
CA CYS A 22 8.55 15.56 1.00
C CYS A 22 7.95 16.89 0.52
N VAL A 23 7.96 17.10 -0.79
CA VAL A 23 7.40 18.29 -1.46
C VAL A 23 6.01 18.06 -2.08
N GLY A 24 5.41 16.90 -1.87
CA GLY A 24 4.08 16.58 -2.38
C GLY A 24 3.99 16.42 -3.90
N CYS A 25 5.08 16.07 -4.58
CA CYS A 25 5.13 16.00 -6.06
C CYS A 25 4.35 14.82 -6.67
N HIS A 26 3.85 13.88 -5.85
CA HIS A 26 3.11 12.68 -6.26
C HIS A 26 3.89 11.65 -7.09
N ALA A 27 5.18 11.83 -7.39
CA ALA A 27 5.97 10.88 -8.18
C ALA A 27 5.89 9.45 -7.61
N CYS A 28 6.03 9.30 -6.30
CA CYS A 28 5.92 8.00 -5.62
C CYS A 28 4.53 7.35 -5.75
N ALA A 29 3.46 8.15 -5.80
CA ALA A 29 2.10 7.64 -5.99
C ALA A 29 1.88 7.18 -7.43
N VAL A 30 2.36 7.96 -8.41
CA VAL A 30 2.28 7.63 -9.83
C VAL A 30 3.08 6.37 -10.15
N ASN A 31 4.35 6.28 -9.71
CA ASN A 31 5.17 5.09 -9.92
C ASN A 31 4.57 3.84 -9.26
N CYS A 32 3.99 4.01 -8.06
CA CYS A 32 3.29 2.91 -7.39
C CYS A 32 2.08 2.44 -8.20
N LYS A 33 1.28 3.38 -8.71
CA LYS A 33 0.09 3.08 -9.53
C LYS A 33 0.49 2.37 -10.82
N GLU A 34 1.44 2.90 -11.55
CA GLU A 34 1.91 2.36 -12.81
C GLU A 34 2.45 0.93 -12.66
N TRP A 35 3.29 0.69 -11.66
CA TRP A 35 3.84 -0.63 -11.40
C TRP A 35 2.78 -1.66 -10.98
N ASN A 36 1.80 -1.24 -10.16
CA ASN A 36 0.83 -2.14 -9.55
C ASN A 36 -0.55 -2.14 -10.25
N SER A 37 -0.67 -1.53 -11.42
CA SER A 37 -1.94 -1.43 -12.14
C SER A 37 -2.42 -2.75 -12.76
N GLY A 38 -1.58 -3.79 -12.76
CA GLY A 38 -1.93 -5.10 -13.31
C GLY A 38 -2.19 -5.08 -14.82
N GLY A 39 -1.63 -4.10 -15.53
CA GLY A 39 -1.84 -3.92 -16.98
C GLY A 39 -3.13 -3.16 -17.34
N HIS A 40 -3.90 -2.71 -16.37
CA HIS A 40 -5.11 -1.93 -16.61
C HIS A 40 -4.87 -0.45 -16.90
N ALA A 41 -3.66 0.03 -16.72
CA ALA A 41 -3.32 1.42 -17.01
C ALA A 41 -1.93 1.50 -17.64
N ALA A 42 -1.89 1.59 -18.92
CA ALA A 42 -0.74 2.05 -19.68
C ALA A 42 -1.26 2.79 -20.90
N PRO A 43 -1.17 4.10 -20.94
CA PRO A 43 -0.74 5.04 -19.90
C PRO A 43 -1.76 5.22 -18.78
N LEU A 44 -1.34 5.85 -17.68
CA LEU A 44 -2.23 6.24 -16.60
C LEU A 44 -3.35 7.15 -17.13
N THR A 45 -4.59 6.67 -17.07
CA THR A 45 -5.78 7.41 -17.45
C THR A 45 -6.43 8.11 -16.25
N ASP A 46 -6.13 7.61 -15.06
CA ASP A 46 -6.62 8.15 -13.79
C ASP A 46 -5.51 8.96 -13.10
N LEU A 47 -5.65 10.28 -13.17
CA LEU A 47 -4.71 11.23 -12.55
C LEU A 47 -5.20 11.76 -11.21
N ASP A 48 -6.41 11.37 -10.76
CA ASP A 48 -7.01 11.83 -9.52
C ASP A 48 -7.36 10.65 -8.60
N ALA A 49 -6.43 10.34 -7.71
CA ALA A 49 -6.58 9.29 -6.71
C ALA A 49 -7.73 9.57 -5.70
N TYR A 50 -8.19 10.80 -5.62
CA TYR A 50 -9.25 11.26 -4.71
C TYR A 50 -10.56 11.56 -5.45
N GLY A 51 -10.62 11.36 -6.75
CA GLY A 51 -11.79 11.57 -7.56
C GLY A 51 -12.99 10.73 -7.13
N ALA A 52 -14.16 11.11 -7.59
CA ALA A 52 -15.43 10.45 -7.25
C ALA A 52 -15.49 9.00 -7.79
N LYS A 53 -14.76 8.72 -8.86
CA LYS A 53 -14.69 7.40 -9.52
C LYS A 53 -13.26 7.14 -10.00
N PRO A 54 -12.32 6.83 -9.08
CA PRO A 54 -10.95 6.53 -9.48
C PRO A 54 -10.92 5.29 -10.37
N ASP A 55 -10.09 5.32 -11.41
CA ASP A 55 -9.86 4.19 -12.29
C ASP A 55 -8.85 3.23 -11.65
N GLY A 56 -9.34 2.07 -11.22
CA GLY A 56 -8.54 1.06 -10.54
C GLY A 56 -8.12 1.44 -9.12
N VAL A 57 -7.12 0.74 -8.61
CA VAL A 57 -6.66 0.86 -7.22
C VAL A 57 -5.44 1.79 -7.08
N TRP A 58 -5.40 2.54 -5.97
CA TRP A 58 -4.27 3.39 -5.59
C TRP A 58 -3.72 2.93 -4.26
N PHE A 59 -2.49 2.44 -4.22
CA PHE A 59 -1.87 1.92 -2.98
C PHE A 59 -1.12 2.98 -2.19
N ASN A 60 -0.79 4.10 -2.82
CA ASN A 60 -0.14 5.23 -2.18
C ASN A 60 -0.86 6.52 -2.58
N ARG A 61 -1.15 7.38 -1.60
CA ARG A 61 -1.78 8.68 -1.79
C ARG A 61 -1.05 9.72 -0.95
N ILE A 62 -0.90 10.91 -1.48
CA ILE A 62 -0.23 12.00 -0.77
C ILE A 62 -1.31 12.89 -0.14
N HIS A 63 -1.44 12.82 1.17
CA HIS A 63 -2.30 13.73 1.93
C HIS A 63 -1.53 14.99 2.28
N THR A 64 -2.19 16.13 2.13
CA THR A 64 -1.61 17.44 2.45
C THR A 64 -2.34 18.02 3.66
N PHE A 65 -1.58 18.49 4.62
CA PHE A 65 -2.07 19.08 5.86
C PHE A 65 -1.42 20.43 6.08
N GLU A 66 -2.21 21.40 6.53
CA GLU A 66 -1.69 22.66 7.06
C GLU A 66 -1.45 22.50 8.56
N ALA A 67 -0.23 22.79 9.01
CA ALA A 67 0.19 22.66 10.41
C ALA A 67 0.74 24.00 10.92
N GLY A 68 0.29 24.46 12.10
CA GLY A 68 0.64 25.74 12.69
C GLY A 68 -0.22 26.89 12.18
N GLU A 69 0.02 28.09 12.72
CA GLU A 69 -0.72 29.31 12.40
C GLU A 69 0.25 30.48 12.09
N GLY A 70 -0.20 31.42 11.26
CA GLY A 70 0.55 32.62 10.91
C GLY A 70 1.92 32.33 10.31
N ALA A 71 2.95 33.01 10.78
CA ALA A 71 4.32 32.85 10.29
C ALA A 71 4.97 31.50 10.62
N ALA A 72 4.40 30.72 11.55
CA ALA A 72 4.84 29.37 11.89
C ALA A 72 4.05 28.30 11.12
N GLY A 73 3.11 28.68 10.27
CA GLY A 73 2.36 27.77 9.42
C GLY A 73 3.26 27.08 8.40
N ARG A 74 3.07 25.76 8.23
CA ARG A 74 3.75 24.98 7.22
C ARG A 74 2.80 23.96 6.60
N THR A 75 3.01 23.65 5.34
CA THR A 75 2.35 22.56 4.65
C THR A 75 3.15 21.29 4.85
N VAL A 76 2.49 20.21 5.28
CA VAL A 76 3.09 18.88 5.45
C VAL A 76 2.44 17.93 4.45
N HIS A 77 3.25 17.30 3.62
CA HIS A 77 2.82 16.27 2.69
C HIS A 77 3.12 14.88 3.27
N PHE A 78 2.09 14.06 3.37
CA PHE A 78 2.19 12.73 3.96
C PHE A 78 1.84 11.64 2.94
N PRO A 79 2.83 10.95 2.36
CA PRO A 79 2.60 9.76 1.55
C PRO A 79 2.02 8.65 2.42
N LYS A 80 0.78 8.27 2.16
CA LYS A 80 0.02 7.33 2.96
C LYS A 80 -0.20 6.03 2.20
N SER A 81 0.36 4.94 2.72
CA SER A 81 0.20 3.58 2.20
C SER A 81 -0.02 2.58 3.33
N CYS A 82 -0.02 1.29 3.03
CA CYS A 82 -0.11 0.25 4.06
C CYS A 82 1.14 0.24 4.95
N LEU A 83 0.95 0.22 6.26
CA LEU A 83 2.02 0.22 7.26
C LEU A 83 2.57 -1.18 7.58
N HIS A 84 2.03 -2.24 6.97
CA HIS A 84 2.42 -3.64 7.24
C HIS A 84 2.51 -3.94 8.75
N CYS A 85 1.47 -3.59 9.49
CA CYS A 85 1.39 -3.57 10.95
C CYS A 85 1.98 -4.82 11.62
N ALA A 86 2.51 -4.64 12.84
CA ALA A 86 2.96 -5.78 13.66
C ALA A 86 1.79 -6.70 14.01
N GLN A 87 0.64 -6.11 14.38
CA GLN A 87 -0.62 -6.82 14.65
C GLN A 87 -1.71 -6.30 13.67
N PRO A 88 -1.79 -6.84 12.45
CA PRO A 88 -2.69 -6.34 11.43
C PRO A 88 -4.13 -6.81 11.67
N ALA A 89 -5.00 -5.94 12.17
CA ALA A 89 -6.43 -6.22 12.35
C ALA A 89 -7.10 -6.73 11.06
N CYS A 90 -6.65 -6.22 9.91
CA CYS A 90 -7.13 -6.65 8.60
C CYS A 90 -6.83 -8.11 8.24
N VAL A 91 -5.89 -8.75 8.93
CA VAL A 91 -5.62 -10.19 8.80
C VAL A 91 -6.56 -10.98 9.71
N THR A 92 -6.72 -10.55 10.96
CA THR A 92 -7.55 -11.28 11.94
C THR A 92 -9.03 -11.30 11.59
N VAL A 93 -9.54 -10.26 10.92
CA VAL A 93 -10.96 -10.19 10.49
C VAL A 93 -11.24 -10.92 9.17
N CYS A 94 -10.23 -11.44 8.49
CA CYS A 94 -10.42 -12.08 7.17
C CYS A 94 -11.04 -13.47 7.33
N PRO A 95 -12.30 -13.70 6.86
CA PRO A 95 -12.98 -14.97 7.07
C PRO A 95 -12.41 -16.12 6.25
N THR A 96 -11.78 -15.81 5.11
CA THR A 96 -11.23 -16.81 4.18
C THR A 96 -9.73 -17.04 4.37
N GLY A 97 -9.06 -16.22 5.22
CA GLY A 97 -7.60 -16.25 5.32
C GLY A 97 -6.87 -15.67 4.12
N ALA A 98 -7.57 -15.01 3.21
CA ALA A 98 -6.97 -14.34 2.05
C ALA A 98 -5.98 -13.25 2.48
N SER A 99 -6.31 -12.48 3.52
CA SER A 99 -5.38 -11.52 4.10
C SER A 99 -4.48 -12.24 5.11
N PHE A 100 -3.17 -12.16 4.91
CA PHE A 100 -2.20 -12.88 5.74
C PHE A 100 -0.93 -12.08 5.96
N LYS A 101 -0.16 -12.45 6.98
CA LYS A 101 1.16 -11.87 7.28
C LYS A 101 2.23 -12.93 7.08
N ARG A 102 3.26 -12.60 6.34
CA ARG A 102 4.40 -13.48 6.08
C ARG A 102 5.29 -13.61 7.32
N ALA A 103 5.69 -14.83 7.65
CA ALA A 103 6.64 -15.07 8.73
C ALA A 103 8.09 -14.68 8.35
N ALA A 104 8.44 -14.75 7.07
CA ALA A 104 9.78 -14.46 6.59
C ALA A 104 10.20 -12.99 6.78
N ASP A 105 9.31 -12.05 6.53
CA ASP A 105 9.63 -10.62 6.42
C ASP A 105 8.60 -9.68 7.05
N GLY A 106 7.50 -10.21 7.58
CA GLY A 106 6.45 -9.42 8.20
C GLY A 106 5.55 -8.67 7.23
N ILE A 107 5.71 -8.85 5.92
CA ILE A 107 4.86 -8.22 4.91
C ILE A 107 3.44 -8.77 5.02
N VAL A 108 2.45 -7.87 5.03
CA VAL A 108 1.04 -8.24 4.99
C VAL A 108 0.56 -8.22 3.55
N LEU A 109 -0.02 -9.32 3.09
CA LEU A 109 -0.48 -9.51 1.72
C LEU A 109 -1.96 -9.92 1.67
N VAL A 110 -2.49 -9.95 0.45
CA VAL A 110 -3.78 -10.55 0.11
C VAL A 110 -3.54 -11.62 -0.95
N ASP A 111 -4.04 -12.81 -0.70
CA ASP A 111 -4.15 -13.88 -1.68
C ASP A 111 -5.46 -13.68 -2.44
N GLU A 112 -5.35 -13.15 -3.65
CA GLU A 112 -6.52 -12.77 -4.47
C GLU A 112 -7.38 -13.98 -4.82
N SER A 113 -6.77 -15.17 -4.95
CA SER A 113 -7.51 -16.42 -5.25
C SER A 113 -8.45 -16.86 -4.13
N LYS A 114 -8.19 -16.43 -2.88
CA LYS A 114 -9.01 -16.70 -1.71
C LYS A 114 -9.90 -15.54 -1.31
N CYS A 115 -9.68 -14.36 -1.92
CA CYS A 115 -10.41 -13.15 -1.57
C CYS A 115 -11.83 -13.20 -2.16
N ILE A 116 -12.84 -13.02 -1.31
CA ILE A 116 -14.25 -12.97 -1.70
C ILE A 116 -14.80 -11.53 -1.78
N GLY A 117 -13.96 -10.53 -1.71
CA GLY A 117 -14.35 -9.11 -1.83
C GLY A 117 -15.25 -8.58 -0.72
N CYS A 118 -15.33 -9.23 0.45
CA CYS A 118 -16.27 -8.87 1.53
C CYS A 118 -15.98 -7.51 2.22
N LYS A 119 -14.85 -6.88 1.94
CA LYS A 119 -14.42 -5.55 2.43
C LYS A 119 -14.21 -5.43 3.95
N LEU A 120 -14.36 -6.48 4.75
CA LEU A 120 -14.15 -6.45 6.21
C LEU A 120 -12.76 -5.93 6.58
N CYS A 121 -11.73 -6.30 5.83
CA CYS A 121 -10.37 -5.84 6.05
C CYS A 121 -10.17 -4.34 5.74
N SER A 122 -11.00 -3.75 4.88
CA SER A 122 -11.01 -2.31 4.64
C SER A 122 -11.60 -1.57 5.85
N TRP A 123 -12.69 -2.06 6.41
CA TRP A 123 -13.31 -1.47 7.61
C TRP A 123 -12.43 -1.61 8.86
N ALA A 124 -11.67 -2.71 8.96
CA ALA A 124 -10.75 -2.93 10.07
C ALA A 124 -9.43 -2.14 9.96
N CYS A 125 -9.15 -1.51 8.82
CA CYS A 125 -7.93 -0.74 8.63
C CYS A 125 -8.12 0.71 9.05
N PRO A 126 -7.48 1.19 10.14
CA PRO A 126 -7.66 2.58 10.59
C PRO A 126 -6.97 3.59 9.66
N TYR A 127 -6.15 3.11 8.73
CA TYR A 127 -5.37 3.94 7.81
C TYR A 127 -6.00 4.06 6.42
N GLY A 128 -7.12 3.36 6.16
CA GLY A 128 -7.75 3.35 4.84
C GLY A 128 -6.86 2.77 3.73
N ALA A 129 -5.90 1.89 4.07
CA ALA A 129 -4.89 1.39 3.14
C ALA A 129 -5.32 0.09 2.43
N ARG A 130 -6.62 -0.07 2.20
CA ARG A 130 -7.21 -1.24 1.52
C ARG A 130 -8.16 -0.79 0.44
N GLU A 131 -7.85 -1.12 -0.80
CA GLU A 131 -8.64 -0.77 -1.96
C GLU A 131 -9.47 -1.98 -2.45
N PHE A 132 -10.66 -1.72 -2.92
CA PHE A 132 -11.47 -2.72 -3.59
C PHE A 132 -11.31 -2.57 -5.11
N ASP A 133 -10.78 -3.60 -5.73
CA ASP A 133 -10.69 -3.66 -7.18
C ASP A 133 -12.03 -4.12 -7.73
N THR A 134 -12.71 -3.22 -8.43
CA THR A 134 -14.04 -3.49 -8.99
C THR A 134 -14.01 -4.38 -10.22
N ALA A 135 -12.89 -4.40 -10.95
CA ALA A 135 -12.72 -5.24 -12.13
C ALA A 135 -12.53 -6.71 -11.74
N GLU A 136 -11.75 -6.96 -10.70
CA GLU A 136 -11.44 -8.32 -10.26
C GLU A 136 -12.28 -8.80 -9.06
N GLY A 137 -13.03 -7.90 -8.43
CA GLY A 137 -13.89 -8.21 -7.30
C GLY A 137 -13.16 -8.58 -6.01
N VAL A 138 -11.90 -8.18 -5.89
CA VAL A 138 -11.01 -8.52 -4.76
C VAL A 138 -10.48 -7.29 -4.04
N MET A 139 -9.96 -7.49 -2.84
CA MET A 139 -9.28 -6.45 -2.08
C MET A 139 -7.80 -6.44 -2.43
N LYS A 140 -7.27 -5.25 -2.73
CA LYS A 140 -5.84 -5.00 -3.01
C LYS A 140 -5.25 -4.00 -2.03
N LYS A 141 -3.94 -3.97 -1.93
CA LYS A 141 -3.18 -3.04 -1.08
C LYS A 141 -1.70 -3.04 -1.44
N CYS A 142 -0.95 -2.08 -0.93
CA CYS A 142 0.50 -2.05 -1.03
C CYS A 142 1.12 -3.39 -0.60
N THR A 143 1.99 -3.94 -1.45
CA THR A 143 2.70 -5.21 -1.24
C THR A 143 4.16 -5.00 -0.83
N LEU A 144 4.61 -3.74 -0.62
CA LEU A 144 6.03 -3.33 -0.61
C LEU A 144 6.76 -3.72 -1.91
N CYS A 145 6.03 -3.87 -3.00
CA CYS A 145 6.54 -4.36 -4.27
C CYS A 145 7.40 -5.62 -4.09
N ILE A 146 6.83 -6.63 -3.42
CA ILE A 146 7.51 -7.90 -3.12
C ILE A 146 8.09 -8.56 -4.37
N ASP A 147 7.45 -8.37 -5.51
CA ASP A 147 7.86 -8.76 -6.84
C ASP A 147 9.11 -8.03 -7.34
N ARG A 148 9.40 -6.82 -6.85
CA ARG A 148 10.64 -6.07 -7.13
C ARG A 148 11.74 -6.37 -6.14
N ILE A 149 11.45 -6.26 -4.85
CA ILE A 149 12.48 -6.35 -3.79
C ILE A 149 13.13 -7.74 -3.71
N TYR A 150 12.46 -8.76 -4.20
CA TYR A 150 12.98 -10.14 -4.29
C TYR A 150 13.27 -10.59 -5.73
N ASN A 151 13.26 -9.68 -6.69
CA ASN A 151 13.56 -10.01 -8.07
C ASN A 151 15.06 -10.11 -8.30
N GLU A 152 15.56 -11.34 -8.47
CA GLU A 152 16.98 -11.60 -8.67
C GLU A 152 17.50 -11.17 -10.06
N THR A 153 16.59 -10.87 -11.01
CA THR A 153 16.98 -10.34 -12.33
C THR A 153 17.33 -8.85 -12.29
N PHE A 154 16.93 -8.14 -11.23
CA PHE A 154 17.31 -6.75 -11.02
C PHE A 154 18.66 -6.64 -10.35
N ALA A 155 19.40 -5.57 -10.65
CA ALA A 155 20.59 -5.23 -9.90
C ALA A 155 20.23 -4.98 -8.41
N PRO A 156 21.10 -5.29 -7.44
CA PRO A 156 20.78 -5.15 -6.02
C PRO A 156 20.26 -3.77 -5.61
N GLU A 157 20.78 -2.70 -6.23
CA GLU A 157 20.39 -1.31 -6.02
C GLU A 157 18.97 -1.00 -6.52
N ASP A 158 18.49 -1.75 -7.52
CA ASP A 158 17.15 -1.59 -8.12
C ASP A 158 16.07 -2.42 -7.42
N ARG A 159 16.47 -3.27 -6.47
CA ARG A 159 15.55 -4.11 -5.67
C ARG A 159 14.83 -3.32 -4.59
N VAL A 160 14.23 -2.22 -4.99
CA VAL A 160 13.48 -1.30 -4.12
C VAL A 160 12.03 -1.18 -4.57
N PRO A 161 11.10 -0.82 -3.67
CA PRO A 161 9.72 -0.54 -4.07
C PRO A 161 9.64 0.55 -5.15
N ALA A 162 8.65 0.45 -6.05
CA ALA A 162 8.48 1.41 -7.13
C ALA A 162 8.36 2.87 -6.65
N CYS A 163 7.71 3.07 -5.50
CA CYS A 163 7.60 4.40 -4.87
C CYS A 163 8.93 4.94 -4.28
N VAL A 164 9.93 4.09 -4.10
CA VAL A 164 11.27 4.50 -3.63
C VAL A 164 12.18 4.80 -4.81
N ALA A 165 11.93 4.15 -5.95
CA ALA A 165 12.68 4.36 -7.19
C ALA A 165 12.27 5.65 -7.93
N SER A 166 11.34 6.46 -7.37
CA SER A 166 10.81 7.68 -8.00
C SER A 166 11.64 8.93 -7.73
#